data_b7227389e7254d482a8b8cde15e9b2fd
#
_entry.id   b7227389e7254d482a8b8cde15e9b2fd
#
_cell.length_a   1.000
_cell.length_b   1.000
_cell.length_c   1.000
_cell.angle_alpha   90.00
_cell.angle_beta   90.00
_cell.angle_gamma   90.00
#
_symmetry.space_group_name_H-M   'P 1'
#
loop_
_entity.id
_entity.type
_entity.pdbx_description
1 polymer ?
#
loop_
_entity_poly.entity_id
_entity_poly.type
_entity_poly.pdbx_seq_one_letter_code
_entity_poly.pdbx_strand_id
1 'polypeptide(L)'
;IEENHGKTGMFATVFFALLDTHTGCLKFANCGHMPPLIIGVDGKVRALCLTGPAVGAIRDPEFSVLEDVLQPGELLFSYTDGLTDAENVDGEHFSPSRMLPLLKGGERPGDLLANIHARLEDFTLGAKQFDDIAMLAVRRGESNGQAQ
;
A
#
# COMPACT_ATOMS: atom_id res chain seq x y z
N ILE A 1 11.78 -18.69 6.42
CA ILE A 1 11.56 -17.87 7.65
C ILE A 1 11.17 -18.82 8.80
N GLU A 2 10.24 -19.74 8.62
CA GLU A 2 9.80 -20.67 9.70
C GLU A 2 10.92 -21.56 10.24
N GLU A 3 11.78 -22.12 9.40
CA GLU A 3 12.84 -23.05 9.84
C GLU A 3 13.87 -22.39 10.77
N ASN A 4 14.10 -21.08 10.61
CA ASN A 4 15.14 -20.37 11.37
C ASN A 4 14.61 -19.45 12.48
N HIS A 5 13.35 -19.00 12.42
CA HIS A 5 12.80 -17.94 13.28
C HIS A 5 11.55 -18.34 14.08
N GLY A 6 10.96 -19.49 13.82
CA GLY A 6 9.77 -19.95 14.55
C GLY A 6 9.95 -20.12 16.07
N LYS A 7 11.19 -20.12 16.55
CA LYS A 7 11.52 -20.13 18.00
C LYS A 7 11.67 -18.74 18.62
N THR A 8 11.78 -17.68 17.79
CA THR A 8 12.00 -16.29 18.25
C THR A 8 10.75 -15.44 18.19
N GLY A 9 9.62 -15.98 17.70
CA GLY A 9 8.37 -15.24 17.58
C GLY A 9 8.41 -14.11 16.53
N MET A 10 9.40 -14.13 15.61
CA MET A 10 9.50 -13.13 14.55
C MET A 10 8.53 -13.47 13.41
N PHE A 11 7.83 -12.46 12.93
CA PHE A 11 6.95 -12.53 11.76
C PHE A 11 7.23 -11.37 10.81
N ALA A 12 6.78 -11.51 9.57
CA ALA A 12 6.85 -10.45 8.58
C ALA A 12 5.51 -10.27 7.88
N THR A 13 5.12 -9.03 7.66
CA THR A 13 4.00 -8.72 6.77
C THR A 13 4.51 -8.57 5.35
N VAL A 14 3.81 -9.16 4.39
CA VAL A 14 4.25 -9.18 2.98
C VAL A 14 3.08 -8.88 2.07
N PHE A 15 3.27 -7.92 1.18
CA PHE A 15 2.44 -7.78 -0.01
C PHE A 15 3.29 -8.14 -1.23
N PHE A 16 2.87 -9.17 -1.96
CA PHE A 16 3.52 -9.61 -3.19
C PHE A 16 2.53 -9.50 -4.35
N ALA A 17 2.95 -8.90 -5.45
CA ALA A 17 2.11 -8.75 -6.62
C ALA A 17 2.89 -8.91 -7.94
N LEU A 18 2.24 -9.51 -8.92
CA LEU A 18 2.69 -9.61 -10.31
C LEU A 18 1.72 -8.82 -11.19
N LEU A 19 2.23 -7.82 -11.87
CA LEU A 19 1.46 -6.99 -12.81
C LEU A 19 1.84 -7.36 -14.25
N ASP A 20 0.85 -7.84 -15.02
CA ASP A 20 0.96 -7.88 -16.47
C ASP A 20 0.72 -6.46 -17.03
N THR A 21 1.77 -5.84 -17.52
CA THR A 21 1.73 -4.45 -18.00
C THR A 21 0.89 -4.25 -19.26
N HIS A 22 0.64 -5.31 -20.04
CA HIS A 22 -0.18 -5.26 -21.25
C HIS A 22 -1.68 -5.28 -20.90
N THR A 23 -2.08 -6.26 -20.10
CA THR A 23 -3.49 -6.46 -19.74
C THR A 23 -3.91 -5.66 -18.53
N GLY A 24 -2.96 -5.35 -17.62
CA GLY A 24 -3.21 -4.77 -16.30
C GLY A 24 -3.65 -5.80 -15.27
N CYS A 25 -3.65 -7.11 -15.61
CA CYS A 25 -3.94 -8.16 -14.65
C CYS A 25 -2.92 -8.10 -13.51
N LEU A 26 -3.43 -7.99 -12.29
CA LEU A 26 -2.67 -7.92 -11.05
C LEU A 26 -2.99 -9.18 -10.23
N LYS A 27 -2.05 -10.12 -10.17
CA LYS A 27 -2.12 -11.27 -9.26
C LYS A 27 -1.39 -10.91 -7.98
N PHE A 28 -2.04 -11.11 -6.83
CA PHE A 28 -1.44 -10.69 -5.57
C PHE A 28 -1.71 -11.64 -4.42
N ALA A 29 -0.79 -11.62 -3.45
CA ALA A 29 -0.95 -12.18 -2.11
C ALA A 29 -0.64 -11.11 -1.08
N ASN A 30 -1.56 -10.92 -0.14
CA ASN A 30 -1.40 -10.00 0.99
C ASN A 30 -1.37 -10.81 2.28
N CYS A 31 -0.19 -10.97 2.85
CA CYS A 31 0.10 -11.78 4.01
C CYS A 31 0.30 -10.87 5.23
N GLY A 32 -0.79 -10.32 5.77
CA GLY A 32 -0.78 -9.47 6.96
C GLY A 32 -0.29 -8.03 6.75
N HIS A 33 0.01 -7.61 5.52
CA HIS A 33 0.40 -6.23 5.23
C HIS A 33 -0.82 -5.31 5.16
N MET A 34 -0.63 -4.00 5.42
CA MET A 34 -1.67 -2.99 5.23
C MET A 34 -2.28 -3.14 3.83
N PRO A 35 -3.63 -3.18 3.70
CA PRO A 35 -4.26 -3.39 2.41
C PRO A 35 -3.85 -2.32 1.40
N PRO A 36 -3.14 -2.68 0.30
CA PRO A 36 -2.85 -1.74 -0.75
C PRO A 36 -4.13 -1.20 -1.38
N LEU A 37 -4.07 0.01 -1.88
CA LEU A 37 -5.22 0.73 -2.43
C LEU A 37 -5.06 0.91 -3.93
N ILE A 38 -6.11 0.68 -4.69
CA ILE A 38 -6.20 1.08 -6.09
C ILE A 38 -7.05 2.34 -6.16
N ILE A 39 -6.47 3.39 -6.74
CA ILE A 39 -7.09 4.72 -6.87
C ILE A 39 -7.50 4.88 -8.34
N GLY A 40 -8.81 4.99 -8.56
CA GLY A 40 -9.39 5.23 -9.88
C GLY A 40 -9.13 6.65 -10.38
N VAL A 41 -9.21 6.85 -11.68
CA VAL A 41 -9.09 8.19 -12.30
C VAL A 41 -10.18 9.16 -11.81
N ASP A 42 -11.31 8.62 -11.35
CA ASP A 42 -12.44 9.35 -10.75
C ASP A 42 -12.26 9.61 -9.24
N GLY A 43 -11.12 9.21 -8.66
CA GLY A 43 -10.82 9.33 -7.24
C GLY A 43 -11.47 8.27 -6.34
N LYS A 44 -12.18 7.30 -6.90
CA LYS A 44 -12.66 6.17 -6.11
C LYS A 44 -11.51 5.27 -5.69
N VAL A 45 -11.56 4.83 -4.43
CA VAL A 45 -10.53 3.98 -3.84
C VAL A 45 -11.13 2.62 -3.52
N ARG A 46 -10.42 1.54 -3.93
CA ARG A 46 -10.71 0.17 -3.51
C ARG A 46 -9.48 -0.47 -2.88
N ALA A 47 -9.67 -1.28 -1.86
CA ALA A 47 -8.59 -1.95 -1.15
C ALA A 47 -8.40 -3.39 -1.64
N LEU A 48 -7.15 -3.82 -1.76
CA LEU A 48 -6.79 -5.21 -1.99
C LEU A 48 -6.78 -5.94 -0.63
N CYS A 49 -7.67 -6.92 -0.47
CA CYS A 49 -7.89 -7.59 0.81
C CYS A 49 -6.70 -8.47 1.23
N LEU A 50 -6.70 -8.87 2.51
CA LEU A 50 -5.81 -9.89 3.03
C LEU A 50 -6.11 -11.25 2.37
N THR A 51 -5.05 -12.03 2.12
CA THR A 51 -5.14 -13.36 1.52
C THR A 51 -4.51 -14.45 2.40
N GLY A 52 -3.95 -14.06 3.53
CA GLY A 52 -3.35 -14.94 4.51
C GLY A 52 -2.78 -14.19 5.70
N PRO A 53 -2.35 -14.89 6.74
CA PRO A 53 -1.73 -14.30 7.92
C PRO A 53 -0.33 -13.77 7.60
N ALA A 54 0.25 -12.98 8.52
CA ALA A 54 1.65 -12.59 8.44
C ALA A 54 2.56 -13.84 8.41
N VAL A 55 3.60 -13.79 7.59
CA VAL A 55 4.53 -14.91 7.39
C VAL A 55 5.32 -15.18 8.66
N GLY A 56 5.25 -16.39 9.19
CA GLY A 56 5.88 -16.80 10.44
C GLY A 56 5.04 -16.52 11.70
N ALA A 57 3.82 -15.96 11.57
CA ALA A 57 2.96 -15.68 12.71
C ALA A 57 2.25 -16.93 13.26
N ILE A 58 1.90 -17.86 12.39
CA ILE A 58 1.23 -19.11 12.76
C ILE A 58 1.88 -20.31 12.06
N ARG A 59 1.65 -21.54 12.60
CA ARG A 59 2.09 -22.77 11.97
C ARG A 59 1.12 -23.16 10.84
N ASP A 60 1.67 -23.73 9.76
CA ASP A 60 0.92 -24.23 8.60
C ASP A 60 -0.09 -23.21 8.05
N PRO A 61 0.36 -21.99 7.70
CA PRO A 61 -0.54 -20.95 7.20
C PRO A 61 -1.04 -21.29 5.80
N GLU A 62 -2.31 -21.01 5.54
CA GLU A 62 -2.86 -21.03 4.20
C GLU A 62 -2.73 -19.64 3.57
N PHE A 63 -2.18 -19.59 2.36
CA PHE A 63 -2.07 -18.39 1.55
C PHE A 63 -2.87 -18.56 0.26
N SER A 64 -3.61 -17.53 -0.09
CA SER A 64 -4.34 -17.48 -1.35
C SER A 64 -3.72 -16.43 -2.27
N VAL A 65 -3.87 -16.64 -3.57
CA VAL A 65 -3.55 -15.66 -4.60
C VAL A 65 -4.86 -15.16 -5.21
N LEU A 66 -5.07 -13.87 -5.20
CA LEU A 66 -6.22 -13.23 -5.81
C LEU A 66 -5.81 -12.45 -7.04
N GLU A 67 -6.80 -12.11 -7.85
CA GLU A 67 -6.62 -11.30 -9.06
C GLU A 67 -7.48 -10.04 -9.00
N ASP A 68 -6.94 -8.95 -9.49
CA ASP A 68 -7.62 -7.69 -9.77
C ASP A 68 -7.10 -7.16 -11.11
N VAL A 69 -7.64 -6.06 -11.58
CA VAL A 69 -7.17 -5.40 -12.80
C VAL A 69 -6.87 -3.95 -12.50
N LEU A 70 -5.63 -3.55 -12.72
CA LEU A 70 -5.25 -2.15 -12.71
C LEU A 70 -5.62 -1.55 -14.07
N GLN A 71 -6.68 -0.76 -14.15
CA GLN A 71 -7.15 -0.14 -15.38
C GLN A 71 -6.17 0.94 -15.87
N PRO A 72 -6.18 1.29 -17.19
CA PRO A 72 -5.41 2.44 -17.66
C PRO A 72 -5.72 3.71 -16.86
N GLY A 73 -4.67 4.40 -16.39
CA GLY A 73 -4.77 5.58 -15.56
C GLY A 73 -4.95 5.32 -14.06
N GLU A 74 -5.34 4.12 -13.64
CA GLU A 74 -5.41 3.77 -12.21
C GLU A 74 -4.01 3.69 -11.57
N LEU A 75 -3.97 3.93 -10.26
CA LEU A 75 -2.77 3.93 -9.46
C LEU A 75 -2.90 2.93 -8.30
N LEU A 76 -1.93 2.02 -8.21
CA LEU A 76 -1.75 1.17 -7.03
C LEU A 76 -0.89 1.92 -6.01
N PHE A 77 -1.36 2.04 -4.78
CA PHE A 77 -0.66 2.65 -3.65
C PHE A 77 -0.55 1.63 -2.51
N SER A 78 0.68 1.39 -2.05
CA SER A 78 0.99 0.53 -0.92
C SER A 78 1.82 1.32 0.10
N TYR A 79 1.60 1.05 1.39
CA TYR A 79 2.26 1.77 2.48
C TYR A 79 2.39 0.87 3.71
N THR A 80 3.39 1.16 4.56
CA THR A 80 3.53 0.52 5.88
C THR A 80 2.64 1.22 6.91
N ASP A 81 2.28 0.50 7.97
CA ASP A 81 1.51 1.02 9.11
C ASP A 81 2.15 2.25 9.76
N GLY A 82 3.49 2.37 9.74
CA GLY A 82 4.19 3.57 10.18
C GLY A 82 3.67 4.88 9.58
N LEU A 83 3.03 4.85 8.39
CA LEU A 83 2.37 6.03 7.82
C LEU A 83 1.12 6.43 8.61
N THR A 84 0.25 5.48 8.91
CA THR A 84 -1.04 5.74 9.58
C THR A 84 -0.91 5.85 11.10
N ASP A 85 0.11 5.21 11.66
CA ASP A 85 0.39 5.17 13.10
C ASP A 85 1.31 6.32 13.55
N ALA A 86 1.84 7.10 12.59
CA ALA A 86 2.63 8.29 12.90
C ALA A 86 1.84 9.25 13.79
N GLU A 87 2.45 9.69 14.90
CA GLU A 87 1.83 10.54 15.91
C GLU A 87 2.30 11.99 15.81
N ASN A 88 1.41 12.90 16.17
CA ASN A 88 1.77 14.30 16.41
C ASN A 88 2.18 14.51 17.88
N VAL A 89 2.52 15.74 18.25
CA VAL A 89 2.93 16.10 19.62
C VAL A 89 1.82 15.93 20.68
N ASP A 90 0.56 15.85 20.22
CA ASP A 90 -0.62 15.64 21.10
C ASP A 90 -0.98 14.15 21.23
N GLY A 91 -0.22 13.24 20.58
CA GLY A 91 -0.46 11.79 20.59
C GLY A 91 -1.60 11.36 19.65
N GLU A 92 -2.01 12.20 18.70
CA GLU A 92 -2.97 11.81 17.68
C GLU A 92 -2.27 11.10 16.52
N HIS A 93 -2.87 10.03 15.99
CA HIS A 93 -2.38 9.35 14.80
C HIS A 93 -2.74 10.06 13.50
N PHE A 94 -1.87 9.97 12.48
CA PHE A 94 -2.16 10.45 11.14
C PHE A 94 -3.41 9.75 10.56
N SER A 95 -3.53 8.48 10.81
CA SER A 95 -4.70 7.62 10.54
C SER A 95 -5.18 7.60 9.08
N PRO A 96 -5.94 6.55 8.67
CA PRO A 96 -6.55 6.50 7.34
C PRO A 96 -7.48 7.68 7.05
N SER A 97 -8.13 8.25 8.06
CA SER A 97 -9.05 9.38 7.88
C SER A 97 -8.38 10.66 7.40
N ARG A 98 -7.08 10.86 7.71
CA ARG A 98 -6.28 11.98 7.21
C ARG A 98 -5.61 11.65 5.86
N MET A 99 -5.26 10.38 5.66
CA MET A 99 -4.59 9.91 4.43
C MET A 99 -5.55 9.81 3.23
N LEU A 100 -6.71 9.18 3.40
CA LEU A 100 -7.64 8.89 2.30
C LEU A 100 -8.08 10.12 1.49
N PRO A 101 -8.35 11.30 2.10
CA PRO A 101 -8.68 12.52 1.36
C PRO A 101 -7.55 13.05 0.45
N LEU A 102 -6.31 12.57 0.65
CA LEU A 102 -5.15 12.94 -0.17
C LEU A 102 -5.06 12.10 -1.45
N LEU A 103 -5.75 10.96 -1.51
CA LEU A 103 -5.74 10.02 -2.63
C LEU A 103 -6.69 10.53 -3.72
N LYS A 104 -6.18 11.37 -4.59
CA LYS A 104 -6.95 11.92 -5.72
C LYS A 104 -6.65 11.14 -6.99
N GLY A 105 -7.68 10.96 -7.83
CA GLY A 105 -7.51 10.33 -9.12
C GLY A 105 -6.72 11.20 -10.11
N GLY A 106 -6.03 10.53 -11.05
CA GLY A 106 -5.34 11.20 -12.17
C GLY A 106 -3.97 11.81 -11.82
N GLU A 107 -3.53 11.78 -10.59
CA GLU A 107 -2.22 12.28 -10.17
C GLU A 107 -1.07 11.39 -10.66
N ARG A 108 0.12 11.97 -10.82
CA ARG A 108 1.33 11.18 -11.04
C ARG A 108 1.77 10.54 -9.73
N PRO A 109 2.35 9.32 -9.77
CA PRO A 109 2.82 8.62 -8.56
C PRO A 109 3.72 9.48 -7.66
N GLY A 110 4.68 10.18 -8.26
CA GLY A 110 5.60 11.04 -7.51
C GLY A 110 4.92 12.23 -6.83
N ASP A 111 3.91 12.82 -7.47
CA ASP A 111 3.16 13.96 -6.90
C ASP A 111 2.30 13.49 -5.71
N LEU A 112 1.68 12.32 -5.81
CA LEU A 112 0.94 11.71 -4.71
C LEU A 112 1.85 11.46 -3.51
N LEU A 113 2.99 10.78 -3.73
CA LEU A 113 3.93 10.49 -2.64
C LEU A 113 4.46 11.77 -1.98
N ALA A 114 4.80 12.78 -2.76
CA ALA A 114 5.28 14.07 -2.25
C ALA A 114 4.19 14.79 -1.44
N ASN A 115 2.93 14.77 -1.90
CA ASN A 115 1.82 15.38 -1.18
C ASN A 115 1.55 14.70 0.16
N ILE A 116 1.52 13.35 0.18
CA ILE A 116 1.35 12.59 1.43
C ILE A 116 2.50 12.89 2.39
N HIS A 117 3.74 12.87 1.90
CA HIS A 117 4.92 13.13 2.72
C HIS A 117 4.88 14.53 3.34
N ALA A 118 4.60 15.57 2.57
CA ALA A 118 4.50 16.92 3.08
C ALA A 118 3.42 17.08 4.16
N ARG A 119 2.25 16.43 3.95
CA ARG A 119 1.16 16.43 4.95
C ARG A 119 1.52 15.68 6.22
N LEU A 120 2.28 14.59 6.09
CA LEU A 120 2.77 13.84 7.22
C LEU A 120 3.81 14.65 8.02
N GLU A 121 4.77 15.29 7.34
CA GLU A 121 5.77 16.15 7.97
C GLU A 121 5.12 17.29 8.75
N ASP A 122 4.14 17.98 8.14
CA ASP A 122 3.38 19.05 8.80
C ASP A 122 2.65 18.53 10.06
N PHE A 123 2.07 17.33 9.97
CA PHE A 123 1.31 16.72 11.06
C PHE A 123 2.20 16.27 12.24
N THR A 124 3.35 15.67 11.91
CA THR A 124 4.29 15.14 12.92
C THR A 124 5.31 16.17 13.40
N LEU A 125 5.19 17.42 13.00
CA LEU A 125 6.16 18.48 13.32
C LEU A 125 6.42 18.56 14.83
N GLY A 126 7.68 18.31 15.23
CA GLY A 126 8.10 18.34 16.64
C GLY A 126 7.88 17.00 17.39
N ALA A 127 7.21 16.04 16.79
CA ALA A 127 7.07 14.70 17.35
C ALA A 127 8.26 13.80 16.97
N LYS A 128 8.44 12.71 17.73
CA LYS A 128 9.46 11.71 17.45
C LYS A 128 8.86 10.61 16.58
N GLN A 129 9.51 10.30 15.45
CA GLN A 129 9.14 9.15 14.64
C GLN A 129 9.40 7.85 15.40
N PHE A 130 8.41 6.95 15.45
CA PHE A 130 8.48 5.69 16.19
C PHE A 130 8.71 4.48 15.29
N ASP A 131 8.32 4.54 14.01
CA ASP A 131 8.41 3.43 13.07
C ASP A 131 8.87 3.90 11.69
N ASP A 132 9.35 2.94 10.87
CA ASP A 132 9.78 3.18 9.50
C ASP A 132 8.58 3.36 8.57
N ILE A 133 8.61 4.41 7.77
CA ILE A 133 7.57 4.74 6.81
C ILE A 133 8.04 4.42 5.40
N ALA A 134 7.38 3.49 4.75
CA ALA A 134 7.57 3.19 3.34
C ALA A 134 6.28 3.39 2.56
N MET A 135 6.40 3.99 1.39
CA MET A 135 5.29 4.20 0.45
C MET A 135 5.73 3.83 -0.96
N LEU A 136 4.86 3.16 -1.69
CA LEU A 136 5.04 2.80 -3.09
C LEU A 136 3.81 3.20 -3.89
N ALA A 137 4.01 3.84 -5.03
CA ALA A 137 2.94 4.16 -5.97
C ALA A 137 3.32 3.72 -7.39
N VAL A 138 2.42 2.98 -8.04
CA VAL A 138 2.59 2.50 -9.41
C VAL A 138 1.34 2.87 -10.20
N ARG A 139 1.49 3.61 -11.30
CA ARG A 139 0.38 3.97 -12.19
C ARG A 139 0.47 3.19 -13.49
N ARG A 140 -0.64 2.59 -13.91
CA ARG A 140 -0.74 2.07 -15.28
C ARG A 140 -0.92 3.23 -16.25
N GLY A 141 -0.03 3.33 -17.24
CA GLY A 141 -0.15 4.33 -18.30
C GLY A 141 -1.47 4.20 -19.06
N GLU A 142 -1.96 5.29 -19.61
CA GLU A 142 -3.05 5.26 -20.58
C GLU A 142 -2.55 4.54 -21.84
N SER A 143 -3.37 3.67 -22.41
CA SER A 143 -3.06 3.09 -23.71
C SER A 143 -3.06 4.24 -24.72
N ASN A 144 -1.89 4.70 -25.12
CA ASN A 144 -1.78 5.50 -26.33
C ASN A 144 -2.27 4.61 -27.47
N GLY A 145 -3.52 4.82 -27.88
CA GLY A 145 -4.00 4.26 -29.12
C GLY A 145 -3.07 4.75 -30.23
N GLN A 146 -2.08 3.94 -30.58
CA GLN A 146 -1.42 4.10 -31.87
C GLN A 146 -2.49 3.80 -32.93
N ALA A 147 -3.14 4.85 -33.40
CA ALA A 147 -3.81 4.80 -34.68
C ALA A 147 -2.72 4.50 -35.73
N GLN A 148 -2.81 3.30 -36.31
CA GLN A 148 -2.16 2.98 -37.56
C GLN A 148 -2.89 3.70 -38.68
#